data_75c70160d38f9400f30c7a5a639ef939
#
_entry.id   75c70160d38f9400f30c7a5a639ef939
#
_cell.length_a   1.000
_cell.length_b   1.000
_cell.length_c   1.000
_cell.angle_alpha   90.00
_cell.angle_beta   90.00
_cell.angle_gamma   90.00
#
_symmetry.space_group_name_H-M   'P 1'
#
loop_
_entity.id
_entity.type
_entity.pdbx_description
1 polymer ?
#
loop_
_entity_poly.entity_id
_entity_poly.type
_entity_poly.pdbx_seq_one_letter_code
_entity_poly.pdbx_strand_id
1 'polypeptide(L)'
;NFGNEIVPIFTKAGCNSGGCHGKSGGQNGFRLSLLGFEPQEDYEYLVKESRGRRLSPAAPENSLLLLKGGAILPHGGGARLTPKSYDWDLIVRWVKQGMPRGSEEDPIITALEVYPKQRLVSANGEQQLSVTAIYSDGHTEDATHIATYEANDKEIAEVDDTGRVTFFEQ
;
A
#
# COMPACT_ATOMS: atom_id res chain seq x y z
N ASN A 1 -8.56 -2.47 -9.49
CA ASN A 1 -9.09 -1.11 -9.42
C ASN A 1 -8.26 -0.23 -8.48
N PHE A 2 -8.51 1.09 -8.46
CA PHE A 2 -7.69 2.02 -7.67
C PHE A 2 -7.81 1.80 -6.17
N GLY A 3 -9.03 1.69 -5.65
CA GLY A 3 -9.28 1.56 -4.21
C GLY A 3 -8.72 0.29 -3.60
N ASN A 4 -8.93 -0.85 -4.24
CA ASN A 4 -8.56 -2.16 -3.69
C ASN A 4 -7.10 -2.55 -3.96
N GLU A 5 -6.48 -2.01 -5.03
CA GLU A 5 -5.15 -2.44 -5.46
C GLU A 5 -4.08 -1.34 -5.26
N ILE A 6 -4.39 -0.08 -5.58
CA ILE A 6 -3.37 0.98 -5.60
C ILE A 6 -3.29 1.72 -4.26
N VAL A 7 -4.44 2.03 -3.63
CA VAL A 7 -4.47 2.70 -2.33
C VAL A 7 -3.74 1.90 -1.24
N PRO A 8 -3.90 0.55 -1.13
CA PRO A 8 -3.15 -0.26 -0.17
C PRO A 8 -1.63 -0.16 -0.34
N ILE A 9 -1.13 -0.09 -1.58
CA ILE A 9 0.30 0.11 -1.85
C ILE A 9 0.77 1.45 -1.25
N PHE A 10 0.01 2.53 -1.44
CA PHE A 10 0.36 3.84 -0.88
C PHE A 10 0.35 3.84 0.65
N THR A 11 -0.58 3.11 1.26
CA THR A 11 -0.68 2.99 2.71
C THR A 11 0.50 2.21 3.26
N LYS A 12 0.81 1.07 2.70
CA LYS A 12 1.95 0.23 3.10
C LYS A 12 3.29 0.96 2.91
N ALA A 13 3.49 1.63 1.77
CA ALA A 13 4.68 2.43 1.50
C ALA A 13 4.75 3.73 2.33
N GLY A 14 3.71 4.06 3.11
CA GLY A 14 3.61 5.26 3.93
C GLY A 14 3.43 6.55 3.13
N CYS A 15 3.08 6.46 1.85
CA CYS A 15 2.91 7.63 0.99
C CYS A 15 1.78 8.55 1.46
N ASN A 16 0.69 7.97 1.97
CA ASN A 16 -0.50 8.68 2.48
C ASN A 16 -0.49 8.86 4.01
N SER A 17 0.67 8.68 4.66
CA SER A 17 0.83 9.01 6.08
C SER A 17 0.84 10.51 6.32
N GLY A 18 0.55 10.94 7.57
CA GLY A 18 0.53 12.35 7.98
C GLY A 18 1.89 13.06 7.85
N GLY A 19 3.00 12.33 7.84
CA GLY A 19 4.34 12.86 7.60
C GLY A 19 4.68 13.05 6.11
N CYS A 20 3.91 12.42 5.23
CA CYS A 20 4.11 12.46 3.78
C CYS A 20 2.97 13.23 3.08
N HIS A 21 2.22 12.59 2.19
CA HIS A 21 1.17 13.24 1.40
C HIS A 21 -0.21 13.21 2.07
N GLY A 22 -0.40 12.47 3.19
CA GLY A 22 -1.66 12.32 3.91
C GLY A 22 -2.05 13.47 4.83
N LYS A 23 -1.30 14.57 4.84
CA LYS A 23 -1.68 15.79 5.56
C LYS A 23 -2.53 16.70 4.68
N SER A 24 -3.34 17.57 5.28
CA SER A 24 -4.31 18.43 4.58
C SER A 24 -3.73 19.24 3.42
N GLY A 25 -2.49 19.71 3.53
CA GLY A 25 -1.78 20.44 2.46
C GLY A 25 -0.93 19.55 1.55
N GLY A 26 -0.79 18.26 1.84
CA GLY A 26 0.13 17.38 1.15
C GLY A 26 1.58 17.86 1.17
N GLN A 27 2.37 17.47 0.18
CA GLN A 27 3.75 17.88 -0.04
C GLN A 27 3.94 18.31 -1.50
N ASN A 28 4.50 19.49 -1.70
CA ASN A 28 4.85 20.01 -3.04
C ASN A 28 3.69 19.96 -4.05
N GLY A 29 2.45 20.26 -3.60
CA GLY A 29 1.25 20.25 -4.43
C GLY A 29 0.73 18.86 -4.79
N PHE A 30 1.13 17.84 -4.08
CA PHE A 30 0.51 16.51 -4.12
C PHE A 30 0.03 16.13 -2.73
N ARG A 31 -1.24 15.82 -2.63
CA ARG A 31 -1.89 15.36 -1.40
C ARG A 31 -2.62 14.06 -1.64
N LEU A 32 -2.81 13.32 -0.58
CA LEU A 32 -3.63 12.12 -0.47
C LEU A 32 -4.45 12.21 0.82
N SER A 33 -5.52 11.48 0.91
CA SER A 33 -6.26 11.31 2.16
C SER A 33 -5.40 10.52 3.17
N LEU A 34 -5.57 10.78 4.44
CA LEU A 34 -4.83 10.08 5.49
C LEU A 34 -5.17 8.57 5.44
N LEU A 35 -4.14 7.74 5.26
CA LEU A 35 -4.25 6.28 5.17
C LEU A 35 -5.23 5.78 4.10
N GLY A 36 -5.52 6.59 3.07
CA GLY A 36 -6.41 6.21 1.99
C GLY A 36 -7.90 6.23 2.35
N PHE A 37 -8.28 7.04 3.35
CA PHE A 37 -9.67 7.09 3.84
C PHE A 37 -10.68 7.58 2.80
N GLU A 38 -10.24 8.43 1.85
CA GLU A 38 -11.06 8.98 0.75
C GLU A 38 -10.50 8.58 -0.63
N PRO A 39 -10.62 7.31 -1.04
CA PRO A 39 -10.01 6.81 -2.28
C PRO A 39 -10.46 7.57 -3.52
N GLN A 40 -11.69 8.11 -3.49
CA GLN A 40 -12.26 8.87 -4.60
C GLN A 40 -11.52 10.20 -4.80
N GLU A 41 -11.23 10.90 -3.70
CA GLU A 41 -10.43 12.13 -3.75
C GLU A 41 -8.98 11.85 -4.11
N ASP A 42 -8.41 10.78 -3.58
CA ASP A 42 -7.04 10.35 -3.89
C ASP A 42 -6.86 10.10 -5.38
N TYR A 43 -7.86 9.48 -6.02
CA TYR A 43 -7.87 9.28 -7.46
C TYR A 43 -7.85 10.62 -8.22
N GLU A 44 -8.71 11.58 -7.83
CA GLU A 44 -8.75 12.89 -8.46
C GLU A 44 -7.39 13.62 -8.29
N TYR A 45 -6.83 13.61 -7.10
CA TYR A 45 -5.53 14.24 -6.83
C TYR A 45 -4.39 13.59 -7.63
N LEU A 46 -4.38 12.27 -7.76
CA LEU A 46 -3.32 11.57 -8.45
C LEU A 46 -3.45 11.71 -9.97
N VAL A 47 -4.64 11.45 -10.50
CA VAL A 47 -4.85 11.26 -11.93
C VAL A 47 -5.13 12.58 -12.65
N LYS A 48 -5.92 13.48 -12.05
CA LYS A 48 -6.44 14.67 -12.73
C LYS A 48 -5.76 15.97 -12.35
N GLU A 49 -5.41 16.14 -11.06
CA GLU A 49 -4.77 17.37 -10.63
C GLU A 49 -3.44 17.64 -11.34
N SER A 50 -3.08 18.91 -11.39
CA SER A 50 -1.83 19.38 -12.02
C SER A 50 -1.70 18.89 -13.46
N ARG A 51 -2.82 18.81 -14.21
CA ARG A 51 -2.89 18.34 -15.60
C ARG A 51 -2.44 16.90 -15.79
N GLY A 52 -2.62 16.04 -14.80
CA GLY A 52 -2.25 14.62 -14.85
C GLY A 52 -0.74 14.34 -14.91
N ARG A 53 0.11 15.32 -14.61
CA ARG A 53 1.58 15.19 -14.77
C ARG A 53 2.22 14.08 -13.96
N ARG A 54 1.49 13.51 -12.98
CA ARG A 54 2.02 12.49 -12.09
C ARG A 54 2.10 11.11 -12.72
N LEU A 55 1.29 10.88 -13.75
CA LEU A 55 1.17 9.61 -14.46
C LEU A 55 1.41 9.79 -15.95
N SER A 56 2.06 8.81 -16.58
CA SER A 56 2.40 8.83 -18.00
C SER A 56 1.84 7.58 -18.70
N PRO A 57 0.61 7.60 -19.23
CA PRO A 57 0.05 6.43 -19.91
C PRO A 57 0.86 5.95 -21.11
N ALA A 58 1.53 6.88 -21.81
CA ALA A 58 2.38 6.56 -22.96
C ALA A 58 3.70 5.85 -22.57
N ALA A 59 4.17 6.08 -21.33
CA ALA A 59 5.38 5.47 -20.80
C ALA A 59 5.19 5.25 -19.29
N PRO A 60 4.41 4.25 -18.86
CA PRO A 60 3.99 4.06 -17.47
C PRO A 60 5.14 4.05 -16.46
N GLU A 61 6.24 3.40 -16.79
CA GLU A 61 7.44 3.33 -15.93
C GLU A 61 8.10 4.71 -15.72
N ASN A 62 7.85 5.67 -16.61
CA ASN A 62 8.33 7.04 -16.51
C ASN A 62 7.33 7.97 -15.80
N SER A 63 6.29 7.43 -15.20
CA SER A 63 5.37 8.20 -14.36
C SER A 63 6.12 8.88 -13.22
N LEU A 64 5.88 10.17 -13.01
CA LEU A 64 6.52 10.93 -11.94
C LEU A 64 6.29 10.31 -10.56
N LEU A 65 5.12 9.71 -10.35
CA LEU A 65 4.79 8.91 -9.16
C LEU A 65 5.86 7.83 -8.90
N LEU A 66 6.16 7.01 -9.91
CA LEU A 66 7.12 5.93 -9.82
C LEU A 66 8.55 6.45 -9.68
N LEU A 67 8.93 7.41 -10.51
CA LEU A 67 10.28 7.98 -10.48
C LEU A 67 10.60 8.63 -9.12
N LYS A 68 9.63 9.29 -8.50
CA LYS A 68 9.75 9.87 -7.16
C LYS A 68 9.67 8.79 -6.07
N GLY A 69 8.67 7.92 -6.14
CA GLY A 69 8.47 6.84 -5.16
C GLY A 69 9.66 5.88 -5.10
N GLY A 70 10.30 5.60 -6.23
CA GLY A 70 11.53 4.78 -6.32
C GLY A 70 12.83 5.52 -6.05
N ALA A 71 12.77 6.83 -5.71
CA ALA A 71 13.92 7.71 -5.54
C ALA A 71 14.86 7.76 -6.78
N ILE A 72 14.36 7.44 -7.97
CA ILE A 72 15.07 7.63 -9.24
C ILE A 72 15.22 9.13 -9.52
N LEU A 73 14.22 9.92 -9.17
CA LEU A 73 14.30 11.36 -9.05
C LEU A 73 14.32 11.78 -7.57
N PRO A 74 14.98 12.90 -7.23
CA PRO A 74 15.06 13.38 -5.84
C PRO A 74 13.68 13.45 -5.19
N HIS A 75 13.50 12.79 -4.04
CA HIS A 75 12.27 12.69 -3.29
C HIS A 75 12.52 12.85 -1.80
N GLY A 76 11.90 13.85 -1.16
CA GLY A 76 12.09 14.15 0.27
C GLY A 76 11.66 13.01 1.21
N GLY A 77 10.74 12.14 0.76
CA GLY A 77 10.34 10.94 1.48
C GLY A 77 11.29 9.74 1.33
N GLY A 78 12.35 9.84 0.53
CA GLY A 78 13.24 8.73 0.18
C GLY A 78 12.61 7.71 -0.76
N ALA A 79 13.24 6.54 -0.89
CA ALA A 79 12.70 5.41 -1.63
C ALA A 79 11.56 4.76 -0.83
N ARG A 80 10.40 4.65 -1.46
CA ARG A 80 9.17 4.05 -0.91
C ARG A 80 8.68 2.86 -1.71
N LEU A 81 9.03 2.82 -2.98
CA LEU A 81 8.72 1.74 -3.91
C LEU A 81 10.01 1.15 -4.45
N THR A 82 10.11 -0.16 -4.46
CA THR A 82 11.26 -0.84 -5.06
C THR A 82 10.99 -1.06 -6.54
N PRO A 83 11.81 -0.52 -7.45
CA PRO A 83 11.66 -0.76 -8.88
C PRO A 83 11.60 -2.25 -9.21
N LYS A 84 10.66 -2.64 -10.08
CA LYS A 84 10.39 -4.02 -10.50
C LYS A 84 9.91 -4.95 -9.38
N SER A 85 9.48 -4.42 -8.24
CA SER A 85 8.71 -5.20 -7.25
C SER A 85 7.29 -5.45 -7.76
N TYR A 86 6.58 -6.35 -7.07
CA TYR A 86 5.16 -6.60 -7.34
C TYR A 86 4.32 -5.30 -7.30
N ASP A 87 4.50 -4.48 -6.28
CA ASP A 87 3.78 -3.21 -6.11
C ASP A 87 4.09 -2.22 -7.23
N TRP A 88 5.36 -2.13 -7.63
CA TRP A 88 5.78 -1.31 -8.76
C TRP A 88 5.11 -1.77 -10.06
N ASP A 89 5.17 -3.05 -10.36
CA ASP A 89 4.61 -3.63 -11.58
C ASP A 89 3.07 -3.53 -11.61
N LEU A 90 2.43 -3.60 -10.43
CA LEU A 90 0.99 -3.40 -10.32
C LEU A 90 0.60 -1.95 -10.66
N ILE A 91 1.34 -0.95 -10.16
CA ILE A 91 1.10 0.46 -10.54
C ILE A 91 1.35 0.66 -12.04
N VAL A 92 2.45 0.11 -12.59
CA VAL A 92 2.75 0.20 -14.03
C VAL A 92 1.60 -0.38 -14.86
N ARG A 93 1.12 -1.56 -14.49
CA ARG A 93 -0.01 -2.22 -15.16
C ARG A 93 -1.30 -1.39 -15.09
N TRP A 94 -1.61 -0.85 -13.91
CA TRP A 94 -2.77 0.01 -13.71
C TRP A 94 -2.71 1.26 -14.59
N VAL A 95 -1.55 1.94 -14.67
CA VAL A 95 -1.35 3.10 -15.55
C VAL A 95 -1.50 2.71 -17.02
N LYS A 96 -0.92 1.56 -17.42
CA LYS A 96 -1.02 1.02 -18.80
C LYS A 96 -2.46 0.69 -19.22
N GLN A 97 -3.29 0.28 -18.26
CA GLN A 97 -4.72 -0.01 -18.48
C GLN A 97 -5.60 1.26 -18.55
N GLY A 98 -4.99 2.45 -18.48
CA GLY A 98 -5.74 3.71 -18.53
C GLY A 98 -6.21 4.17 -17.15
N MET A 99 -5.60 3.66 -16.08
CA MET A 99 -5.89 4.08 -14.70
C MET A 99 -7.36 3.86 -14.31
N PRO A 100 -7.88 2.63 -14.40
CA PRO A 100 -9.27 2.37 -14.04
C PRO A 100 -9.51 2.74 -12.57
N ARG A 101 -10.55 3.56 -12.33
CA ARG A 101 -10.93 3.99 -10.99
C ARG A 101 -11.59 2.87 -10.21
N GLY A 102 -12.35 2.05 -10.91
CA GLY A 102 -13.32 1.16 -10.33
C GLY A 102 -14.72 1.80 -10.26
N SER A 103 -15.68 1.07 -9.75
CA SER A 103 -17.08 1.46 -9.62
C SER A 103 -17.57 1.26 -8.18
N GLU A 104 -18.73 1.82 -7.86
CA GLU A 104 -19.39 1.58 -6.56
C GLU A 104 -19.90 0.14 -6.42
N GLU A 105 -19.98 -0.58 -7.53
CA GLU A 105 -20.40 -1.99 -7.58
C GLU A 105 -19.22 -2.95 -7.35
N ASP A 106 -17.98 -2.44 -7.39
CA ASP A 106 -16.81 -3.30 -7.15
C ASP A 106 -16.85 -3.86 -5.73
N PRO A 107 -16.45 -5.14 -5.55
CA PRO A 107 -16.39 -5.74 -4.23
C PRO A 107 -15.49 -4.96 -3.29
N ILE A 108 -15.92 -4.77 -2.04
CA ILE A 108 -15.16 -4.15 -0.97
C ILE A 108 -14.71 -5.18 0.05
N ILE A 109 -13.58 -4.96 0.71
CA ILE A 109 -13.11 -5.82 1.79
C ILE A 109 -14.05 -5.65 2.99
N THR A 110 -14.64 -6.78 3.43
CA THR A 110 -15.57 -6.83 4.57
C THR A 110 -14.93 -7.40 5.82
N ALA A 111 -13.89 -8.24 5.67
CA ALA A 111 -13.14 -8.81 6.79
C ALA A 111 -11.72 -9.18 6.39
N LEU A 112 -10.86 -9.28 7.41
CA LEU A 112 -9.52 -9.85 7.30
C LEU A 112 -9.43 -11.06 8.22
N GLU A 113 -8.88 -12.15 7.71
CA GLU A 113 -8.52 -13.31 8.51
C GLU A 113 -7.01 -13.46 8.57
N VAL A 114 -6.48 -13.60 9.79
CA VAL A 114 -5.04 -13.79 10.02
C VAL A 114 -4.81 -15.21 10.52
N TYR A 115 -3.86 -15.90 9.93
CA TYR A 115 -3.45 -17.24 10.33
C TYR A 115 -1.94 -17.28 10.63
N PRO A 116 -1.51 -18.00 11.68
CA PRO A 116 -2.32 -18.66 12.69
C PRO A 116 -2.96 -17.68 13.69
N LYS A 117 -4.18 -17.96 14.14
CA LYS A 117 -4.89 -17.12 15.14
C LYS A 117 -4.22 -17.18 16.53
N GLN A 118 -3.60 -18.30 16.86
CA GLN A 118 -2.87 -18.55 18.10
C GLN A 118 -1.76 -19.57 17.85
N ARG A 119 -0.59 -19.37 18.46
CA ARG A 119 0.51 -20.32 18.41
C ARG A 119 1.39 -20.22 19.64
N LEU A 120 1.88 -21.36 20.12
CA LEU A 120 2.98 -21.42 21.08
C LEU A 120 4.29 -21.42 20.29
N VAL A 121 5.15 -20.47 20.60
CA VAL A 121 6.45 -20.30 19.93
C VAL A 121 7.52 -20.24 21.02
N SER A 122 8.67 -20.86 20.78
CA SER A 122 9.84 -20.75 21.67
C SER A 122 10.43 -19.34 21.60
N ALA A 123 11.12 -18.92 22.64
CA ALA A 123 11.98 -17.72 22.61
C ALA A 123 12.94 -17.80 21.41
N ASN A 124 13.21 -16.68 20.77
CA ASN A 124 13.99 -16.57 19.54
C ASN A 124 13.42 -17.36 18.34
N GLY A 125 12.15 -17.79 18.42
CA GLY A 125 11.46 -18.43 17.30
C GLY A 125 10.90 -17.42 16.29
N GLU A 126 10.49 -17.93 15.14
CA GLU A 126 9.85 -17.13 14.08
C GLU A 126 8.49 -17.73 13.71
N GLN A 127 7.60 -16.88 13.24
CA GLN A 127 6.31 -17.29 12.71
C GLN A 127 5.93 -16.43 11.50
N GLN A 128 5.64 -17.07 10.37
CA GLN A 128 5.02 -16.39 9.24
C GLN A 128 3.51 -16.29 9.46
N LEU A 129 2.99 -15.08 9.33
CA LEU A 129 1.55 -14.82 9.24
C LEU A 129 1.10 -14.90 7.79
N SER A 130 -0.13 -15.34 7.56
CA SER A 130 -0.86 -15.12 6.32
C SER A 130 -2.13 -14.32 6.60
N VAL A 131 -2.44 -13.41 5.71
CA VAL A 131 -3.63 -12.56 5.80
C VAL A 131 -4.51 -12.82 4.59
N THR A 132 -5.76 -13.18 4.82
CA THR A 132 -6.76 -13.35 3.77
C THR A 132 -7.76 -12.22 3.85
N ALA A 133 -7.94 -11.47 2.77
CA ALA A 133 -9.02 -10.51 2.61
C ALA A 133 -10.29 -11.23 2.12
N ILE A 134 -11.42 -10.92 2.75
CA ILE A 134 -12.75 -11.42 2.38
C ILE A 134 -13.52 -10.23 1.82
N TYR A 135 -14.05 -10.40 0.61
CA TYR A 135 -14.78 -9.35 -0.10
C TYR A 135 -16.29 -9.50 0.03
N SER A 136 -17.02 -8.43 -0.27
CA SER A 136 -18.49 -8.35 -0.14
C SER A 136 -19.26 -9.32 -1.05
N ASP A 137 -18.65 -9.80 -2.13
CA ASP A 137 -19.19 -10.81 -3.03
C ASP A 137 -18.81 -12.24 -2.62
N GLY A 138 -18.06 -12.40 -1.53
CA GLY A 138 -17.64 -13.68 -0.96
C GLY A 138 -16.34 -14.24 -1.53
N HIS A 139 -15.72 -13.62 -2.54
CA HIS A 139 -14.38 -14.07 -2.94
C HIS A 139 -13.31 -13.68 -1.90
N THR A 140 -12.19 -14.35 -1.95
CA THR A 140 -11.07 -14.13 -1.04
C THR A 140 -9.77 -13.96 -1.81
N GLU A 141 -8.86 -13.12 -1.27
CA GLU A 141 -7.54 -12.90 -1.83
C GLU A 141 -6.47 -12.94 -0.73
N ASP A 142 -5.26 -13.33 -1.10
CA ASP A 142 -4.10 -13.25 -0.22
C ASP A 142 -3.65 -11.78 -0.10
N ALA A 143 -3.87 -11.21 1.07
CA ALA A 143 -3.51 -9.83 1.41
C ALA A 143 -2.22 -9.74 2.23
N THR A 144 -1.48 -10.84 2.42
CA THR A 144 -0.27 -10.88 3.27
C THR A 144 0.75 -9.83 2.85
N HIS A 145 0.96 -9.64 1.56
CA HIS A 145 1.96 -8.72 1.02
C HIS A 145 1.52 -7.24 1.06
N ILE A 146 0.22 -6.95 1.15
CA ILE A 146 -0.32 -5.58 1.21
C ILE A 146 -0.77 -5.16 2.62
N ALA A 147 -0.87 -6.09 3.55
CA ALA A 147 -1.23 -5.80 4.93
C ALA A 147 -0.13 -4.99 5.62
N THR A 148 -0.54 -4.13 6.53
CA THR A 148 0.34 -3.42 7.46
C THR A 148 0.33 -4.16 8.79
N TYR A 149 1.51 -4.41 9.36
CA TYR A 149 1.68 -5.17 10.58
C TYR A 149 2.25 -4.30 11.70
N GLU A 150 1.78 -4.52 12.91
CA GLU A 150 2.35 -3.91 14.10
C GLU A 150 2.25 -4.87 15.28
N ALA A 151 3.36 -5.05 16.02
CA ALA A 151 3.36 -5.77 17.28
C ALA A 151 2.83 -4.86 18.40
N ASN A 152 1.91 -5.37 19.22
CA ASN A 152 1.41 -4.65 20.39
C ASN A 152 2.50 -4.42 21.45
N ASP A 153 3.43 -5.35 21.55
CA ASP A 153 4.57 -5.28 22.45
C ASP A 153 5.87 -5.57 21.68
N LYS A 154 6.63 -4.51 21.45
CA LYS A 154 7.89 -4.56 20.71
C LYS A 154 9.07 -5.10 21.54
N GLU A 155 8.89 -5.29 22.86
CA GLU A 155 9.88 -5.94 23.70
C GLU A 155 9.78 -7.47 23.58
N ILE A 156 8.60 -7.99 23.21
CA ILE A 156 8.33 -9.43 23.07
C ILE A 156 8.55 -9.90 21.62
N ALA A 157 8.10 -9.10 20.64
CA ALA A 157 8.17 -9.51 19.25
C ALA A 157 8.24 -8.31 18.30
N GLU A 158 8.84 -8.55 17.15
CA GLU A 158 8.82 -7.65 16.00
C GLU A 158 8.16 -8.36 14.81
N VAL A 159 7.48 -7.61 13.97
CA VAL A 159 6.89 -8.12 12.73
C VAL A 159 7.37 -7.26 11.57
N ASP A 160 7.85 -7.91 10.52
CA ASP A 160 8.30 -7.23 9.31
C ASP A 160 7.16 -7.00 8.29
N ASP A 161 7.47 -6.28 7.23
CA ASP A 161 6.52 -5.93 6.16
C ASP A 161 5.99 -7.15 5.36
N THR A 162 6.60 -8.33 5.54
CA THR A 162 6.14 -9.57 4.92
C THR A 162 5.24 -10.40 5.83
N GLY A 163 4.98 -9.91 7.05
CA GLY A 163 4.22 -10.64 8.07
C GLY A 163 5.03 -11.70 8.80
N ARG A 164 6.36 -11.65 8.75
CA ARG A 164 7.23 -12.53 9.54
C ARG A 164 7.40 -11.94 10.93
N VAL A 165 6.99 -12.69 11.93
CA VAL A 165 7.13 -12.35 13.34
C VAL A 165 8.40 -13.00 13.89
N THR A 166 9.25 -12.22 14.55
CA THR A 166 10.42 -12.67 15.29
C THR A 166 10.17 -12.45 16.78
N PHE A 167 10.30 -13.47 17.60
CA PHE A 167 10.10 -13.41 19.05
C PHE A 167 11.43 -13.26 19.76
N PHE A 168 11.46 -12.42 20.78
CA PHE A 168 12.67 -12.16 21.56
C PHE A 168 12.71 -13.00 22.84
N GLU A 169 13.89 -13.15 23.41
CA GLU A 169 14.11 -13.75 24.72
C GLU A 169 13.66 -12.77 25.81
N GLN A 170 12.89 -13.27 26.79
CA GLN A 170 12.52 -12.51 27.99
C GLN A 170 13.47 -12.84 29.14
#